data_ede89e21f09662c4dad1fca4f6d96ad9
#
_entry.id   ede89e21f09662c4dad1fca4f6d96ad9
#
_cell.length_a   1.000
_cell.length_b   1.000
_cell.length_c   1.000
_cell.angle_alpha   90.00
_cell.angle_beta   90.00
_cell.angle_gamma   90.00
#
_symmetry.space_group_name_H-M   'P 1'
#
loop_
_entity.id
_entity.type
_entity.pdbx_description
1 polymer ?
#
loop_
_entity_poly.entity_id
_entity_poly.type
_entity_poly.pdbx_seq_one_letter_code
_entity_poly.pdbx_strand_id
1 'polypeptide(L)'
;MRTPAARDALEAVLPKLIEGLGHAPDPLMAINQFSTIVERLPSAINLFRLLEARPGLLAMLADILCHAPTLAEQLGQRPAMLDRLIDASAFDPPGSVADIAAQLLGGETLEDQLDHVRRVVGEMRFALGVQLVNGARDPLEVAAGYARIAEAAIDAVTHATIAEYERAHGKVPGGELVILALGRMGGAELTHASDLDLIYLFTGDFATESDGAKPLGAAHYFNRLAQRVTNGLSVATAAGPLFEVDTRLRPSGNDGPLAVSLDSFARYQAEDAWTWEHMALTRARPVYGTPAARAATQDIIDAAHKPPKGPLDVKLDQGGLVDLEFLTHVTQLRHGAGLTPFLGEAIGALHAVDRRDVDDRALATLDHARRDR
;
A
#
# COMPACT_ATOMS: atom_id res chain seq x y z
N MET A 1 23.60 5.63 -29.13
CA MET A 1 22.97 6.54 -30.10
C MET A 1 23.72 6.45 -31.43
N ARG A 2 23.05 5.91 -32.48
CA ARG A 2 23.73 5.55 -33.73
C ARG A 2 23.38 6.45 -34.95
N THR A 3 22.40 7.35 -34.81
CA THR A 3 21.94 8.22 -35.91
C THR A 3 22.20 9.70 -35.62
N PRO A 4 22.57 10.52 -36.62
CA PRO A 4 22.73 11.96 -36.48
C PRO A 4 21.47 12.63 -35.87
N ALA A 5 20.30 12.30 -36.40
CA ALA A 5 19.05 12.85 -35.92
C ALA A 5 18.76 12.57 -34.41
N ALA A 6 19.21 11.43 -33.87
CA ALA A 6 19.06 11.15 -32.43
C ALA A 6 20.08 11.96 -31.60
N ARG A 7 21.22 12.28 -32.16
CA ARG A 7 22.23 13.13 -31.52
C ARG A 7 21.73 14.57 -31.46
N ASP A 8 21.26 15.11 -32.58
CA ASP A 8 20.74 16.48 -32.68
C ASP A 8 19.53 16.68 -31.68
N ALA A 9 18.65 15.70 -31.61
CA ALA A 9 17.52 15.73 -30.68
C ALA A 9 17.95 15.67 -29.19
N LEU A 10 19.02 14.91 -28.87
CA LEU A 10 19.59 14.92 -27.53
C LEU A 10 20.26 16.25 -27.22
N GLU A 11 21.08 16.79 -28.15
CA GLU A 11 21.77 18.06 -27.96
C GLU A 11 20.78 19.20 -27.65
N ALA A 12 19.60 19.18 -28.26
CA ALA A 12 18.55 20.18 -28.01
C ALA A 12 18.00 20.13 -26.57
N VAL A 13 17.87 18.94 -25.93
CA VAL A 13 17.34 18.81 -24.58
C VAL A 13 18.41 18.77 -23.50
N LEU A 14 19.68 18.45 -23.87
CA LEU A 14 20.76 18.18 -22.96
C LEU A 14 21.05 19.32 -21.96
N PRO A 15 21.05 20.62 -22.33
CA PRO A 15 21.30 21.69 -21.38
C PRO A 15 20.29 21.71 -20.23
N LYS A 16 18.98 21.62 -20.55
CA LYS A 16 17.93 21.60 -19.55
C LYS A 16 17.92 20.32 -18.72
N LEU A 17 18.27 19.20 -19.35
CA LEU A 17 18.40 17.92 -18.66
C LEU A 17 19.54 17.95 -17.64
N ILE A 18 20.71 18.46 -18.03
CA ILE A 18 21.86 18.61 -17.12
C ILE A 18 21.52 19.59 -15.99
N GLU A 19 20.87 20.71 -16.29
CA GLU A 19 20.42 21.65 -15.28
C GLU A 19 19.50 20.97 -14.26
N GLY A 20 18.44 20.27 -14.72
CA GLY A 20 17.50 19.55 -13.85
C GLY A 20 18.19 18.47 -13.02
N LEU A 21 18.97 17.59 -13.65
CA LEU A 21 19.64 16.47 -12.96
C LEU A 21 20.80 16.94 -12.07
N GLY A 22 21.39 18.10 -12.34
CA GLY A 22 22.48 18.69 -11.57
C GLY A 22 22.07 19.12 -10.14
N HIS A 23 20.79 19.31 -9.91
CA HIS A 23 20.24 19.62 -8.57
C HIS A 23 19.88 18.36 -7.76
N ALA A 24 20.06 17.17 -8.30
CA ALA A 24 19.78 15.92 -7.58
C ALA A 24 20.71 15.76 -6.35
N PRO A 25 20.23 15.13 -5.27
CA PRO A 25 21.10 14.71 -4.15
C PRO A 25 22.25 13.81 -4.61
N ASP A 26 22.01 12.96 -5.63
CA ASP A 26 23.00 12.14 -6.33
C ASP A 26 22.85 12.32 -7.85
N PRO A 27 23.53 13.30 -8.46
CA PRO A 27 23.45 13.57 -9.90
C PRO A 27 23.93 12.39 -10.76
N LEU A 28 24.90 11.62 -10.27
CA LEU A 28 25.43 10.48 -11.01
C LEU A 28 24.39 9.35 -11.09
N MET A 29 23.70 9.07 -9.99
CA MET A 29 22.62 8.10 -9.97
C MET A 29 21.50 8.53 -10.92
N ALA A 30 21.08 9.79 -10.88
CA ALA A 30 20.02 10.32 -11.76
C ALA A 30 20.38 10.19 -13.25
N ILE A 31 21.63 10.49 -13.63
CA ILE A 31 22.13 10.34 -15.00
C ILE A 31 22.15 8.86 -15.41
N ASN A 32 22.59 7.96 -14.54
CA ASN A 32 22.62 6.53 -14.82
C ASN A 32 21.22 5.95 -15.03
N GLN A 33 20.25 6.38 -14.21
CA GLN A 33 18.84 6.00 -14.36
C GLN A 33 18.28 6.51 -15.69
N PHE A 34 18.54 7.76 -16.05
CA PHE A 34 18.17 8.31 -17.36
C PHE A 34 18.75 7.50 -18.51
N SER A 35 20.05 7.17 -18.45
CA SER A 35 20.73 6.32 -19.45
C SER A 35 20.04 4.95 -19.58
N THR A 36 19.71 4.32 -18.45
CA THR A 36 19.02 3.03 -18.41
C THR A 36 17.65 3.09 -19.11
N ILE A 37 16.89 4.16 -18.88
CA ILE A 37 15.59 4.37 -19.53
C ILE A 37 15.80 4.50 -21.05
N VAL A 38 16.72 5.36 -21.48
CA VAL A 38 17.00 5.62 -22.89
C VAL A 38 17.47 4.36 -23.64
N GLU A 39 18.30 3.53 -22.99
CA GLU A 39 18.82 2.29 -23.59
C GLU A 39 17.75 1.22 -23.82
N ARG A 40 16.72 1.22 -22.99
CA ARG A 40 15.61 0.24 -23.07
C ARG A 40 14.43 0.70 -23.92
N LEU A 41 14.41 1.96 -24.33
CA LEU A 41 13.38 2.47 -25.24
C LEU A 41 13.57 1.93 -26.66
N PRO A 42 12.49 1.56 -27.36
CA PRO A 42 12.54 1.20 -28.77
C PRO A 42 13.07 2.34 -29.64
N SER A 43 12.84 3.59 -29.26
CA SER A 43 13.26 4.79 -29.98
C SER A 43 13.56 5.95 -29.03
N ALA A 44 14.82 6.15 -28.71
CA ALA A 44 15.30 7.28 -27.91
C ALA A 44 15.01 8.64 -28.57
N ILE A 45 15.03 8.73 -29.90
CA ILE A 45 14.76 9.97 -30.61
C ILE A 45 13.34 10.50 -30.36
N ASN A 46 12.37 9.60 -30.22
CA ASN A 46 10.99 10.01 -29.93
C ASN A 46 10.89 10.61 -28.53
N LEU A 47 11.57 10.04 -27.54
CA LEU A 47 11.64 10.61 -26.20
C LEU A 47 12.28 12.01 -26.24
N PHE A 48 13.43 12.20 -26.89
CA PHE A 48 14.13 13.49 -26.90
C PHE A 48 13.28 14.58 -27.58
N ARG A 49 12.67 14.27 -28.72
CA ARG A 49 11.75 15.21 -29.40
C ARG A 49 10.54 15.55 -28.53
N LEU A 50 10.02 14.58 -27.80
CA LEU A 50 8.89 14.80 -26.89
C LEU A 50 9.30 15.70 -25.71
N LEU A 51 10.46 15.48 -25.12
CA LEU A 51 11.00 16.30 -24.03
C LEU A 51 11.34 17.73 -24.51
N GLU A 52 11.81 17.89 -25.76
CA GLU A 52 12.02 19.18 -26.38
C GLU A 52 10.70 19.95 -26.57
N ALA A 53 9.67 19.25 -27.08
CA ALA A 53 8.36 19.84 -27.34
C ALA A 53 7.55 20.11 -26.04
N ARG A 54 7.85 19.43 -24.94
CA ARG A 54 7.13 19.50 -23.66
C ARG A 54 8.07 19.75 -22.48
N PRO A 55 8.48 21.00 -22.22
CA PRO A 55 9.39 21.33 -21.13
C PRO A 55 8.88 20.91 -19.74
N GLY A 56 7.56 20.91 -19.52
CA GLY A 56 6.94 20.41 -18.29
C GLY A 56 7.15 18.92 -18.06
N LEU A 57 7.12 18.11 -19.12
CA LEU A 57 7.43 16.67 -19.04
C LEU A 57 8.91 16.44 -18.72
N LEU A 58 9.80 17.26 -19.28
CA LEU A 58 11.23 17.19 -18.97
C LEU A 58 11.49 17.51 -17.49
N ALA A 59 10.89 18.57 -16.96
CA ALA A 59 10.99 18.94 -15.55
C ALA A 59 10.47 17.82 -14.65
N MET A 60 9.29 17.28 -14.94
CA MET A 60 8.69 16.15 -14.21
C MET A 60 9.59 14.90 -14.23
N LEU A 61 10.15 14.56 -15.38
CA LEU A 61 11.08 13.43 -15.48
C LEU A 61 12.34 13.68 -14.65
N ALA A 62 12.90 14.89 -14.70
CA ALA A 62 14.04 15.28 -13.88
C ALA A 62 13.71 15.16 -12.37
N ASP A 63 12.56 15.64 -11.92
CA ASP A 63 12.11 15.51 -10.52
C ASP A 63 12.01 14.04 -10.08
N ILE A 64 11.44 13.17 -10.91
CA ILE A 64 11.38 11.74 -10.64
C ILE A 64 12.78 11.14 -10.48
N LEU A 65 13.68 11.45 -11.43
CA LEU A 65 15.05 10.90 -11.42
C LEU A 65 15.88 11.43 -10.24
N CYS A 66 15.60 12.65 -9.78
CA CYS A 66 16.33 13.28 -8.69
C CYS A 66 15.82 12.89 -7.31
N HIS A 67 14.51 12.75 -7.14
CA HIS A 67 13.88 12.69 -5.82
C HIS A 67 13.08 11.41 -5.54
N ALA A 68 12.85 10.57 -6.55
CA ALA A 68 12.04 9.36 -6.44
C ALA A 68 12.74 8.12 -7.02
N PRO A 69 13.80 7.59 -6.36
CA PRO A 69 14.60 6.47 -6.89
C PRO A 69 13.77 5.25 -7.28
N THR A 70 12.75 4.92 -6.50
CA THR A 70 11.85 3.78 -6.76
C THR A 70 11.04 3.99 -8.04
N LEU A 71 10.53 5.21 -8.28
CA LEU A 71 9.81 5.52 -9.53
C LEU A 71 10.76 5.54 -10.73
N ALA A 72 11.96 6.07 -10.54
CA ALA A 72 12.99 6.09 -11.56
C ALA A 72 13.43 4.67 -11.96
N GLU A 73 13.59 3.76 -11.00
CA GLU A 73 13.86 2.35 -11.23
C GLU A 73 12.71 1.67 -12.01
N GLN A 74 11.46 1.93 -11.64
CA GLN A 74 10.29 1.42 -12.36
C GLN A 74 10.26 1.90 -13.82
N LEU A 75 10.55 3.17 -14.07
CA LEU A 75 10.71 3.70 -15.43
C LEU A 75 11.86 3.00 -16.18
N GLY A 76 12.98 2.75 -15.50
CA GLY A 76 14.09 2.00 -16.07
C GLY A 76 13.72 0.57 -16.43
N GLN A 77 12.91 -0.10 -15.63
CA GLN A 77 12.42 -1.46 -15.90
C GLN A 77 11.32 -1.49 -16.96
N ARG A 78 10.44 -0.49 -17.00
CA ARG A 78 9.27 -0.39 -17.88
C ARG A 78 9.15 1.01 -18.51
N PRO A 79 9.99 1.33 -19.53
CA PRO A 79 9.98 2.64 -20.16
C PRO A 79 8.62 3.05 -20.78
N ALA A 80 7.75 2.07 -21.10
CA ALA A 80 6.39 2.34 -21.57
C ALA A 80 5.53 3.10 -20.54
N MET A 81 5.91 3.13 -19.27
CA MET A 81 5.26 3.97 -18.25
C MET A 81 5.41 5.48 -18.51
N LEU A 82 6.38 5.89 -19.35
CA LEU A 82 6.49 7.27 -19.81
C LEU A 82 5.22 7.74 -20.55
N ASP A 83 4.53 6.83 -21.24
CA ASP A 83 3.28 7.16 -21.92
C ASP A 83 2.21 7.65 -20.93
N ARG A 84 2.24 7.15 -19.69
CA ARG A 84 1.36 7.62 -18.61
C ARG A 84 1.65 9.06 -18.18
N LEU A 85 2.90 9.51 -18.26
CA LEU A 85 3.25 10.90 -17.95
C LEU A 85 2.76 11.90 -19.03
N ILE A 86 2.46 11.38 -20.21
CA ILE A 86 2.00 12.16 -21.35
C ILE A 86 0.48 12.35 -21.30
N ASP A 87 -0.23 11.39 -20.74
CA ASP A 87 -1.67 11.39 -20.63
C ASP A 87 -2.13 12.23 -19.42
N ALA A 88 -2.94 13.25 -19.68
CA ALA A 88 -3.50 14.12 -18.64
C ALA A 88 -4.32 13.33 -17.60
N SER A 89 -4.93 12.20 -17.99
CA SER A 89 -5.70 11.32 -17.10
C SER A 89 -4.85 10.65 -16.01
N ALA A 90 -3.51 10.60 -16.18
CA ALA A 90 -2.60 10.11 -15.16
C ALA A 90 -2.60 10.96 -13.87
N PHE A 91 -3.15 12.18 -13.95
CA PHE A 91 -3.29 13.08 -12.81
C PHE A 91 -4.69 13.05 -12.18
N ASP A 92 -5.61 12.26 -12.74
CA ASP A 92 -6.91 12.04 -12.12
C ASP A 92 -6.78 11.22 -10.84
N PRO A 93 -7.61 11.48 -9.80
CA PRO A 93 -7.63 10.66 -8.62
C PRO A 93 -8.02 9.22 -9.01
N PRO A 94 -7.42 8.20 -8.37
CA PRO A 94 -7.94 6.86 -8.54
C PRO A 94 -9.39 6.84 -8.06
N GLY A 95 -10.25 6.15 -8.78
CA GLY A 95 -11.67 6.00 -8.46
C GLY A 95 -11.93 5.33 -7.11
N SER A 96 -13.16 4.93 -6.87
CA SER A 96 -13.51 4.06 -5.75
C SER A 96 -12.84 2.68 -5.87
N VAL A 97 -12.80 1.92 -4.77
CA VAL A 97 -12.30 0.53 -4.79
C VAL A 97 -13.02 -0.30 -5.87
N ALA A 98 -14.34 -0.11 -6.03
CA ALA A 98 -15.13 -0.81 -7.04
C ALA A 98 -14.74 -0.41 -8.49
N ASP A 99 -14.49 0.87 -8.74
CA ASP A 99 -14.07 1.36 -10.05
C ASP A 99 -12.69 0.82 -10.43
N ILE A 100 -11.79 0.73 -9.45
CA ILE A 100 -10.46 0.17 -9.64
C ILE A 100 -10.57 -1.35 -9.85
N ALA A 101 -11.34 -2.07 -9.01
CA ALA A 101 -11.53 -3.51 -9.12
C ALA A 101 -12.09 -3.91 -10.50
N ALA A 102 -13.00 -3.12 -11.06
CA ALA A 102 -13.52 -3.35 -12.41
C ALA A 102 -12.42 -3.29 -13.49
N GLN A 103 -11.40 -2.43 -13.31
CA GLN A 103 -10.26 -2.34 -14.23
C GLN A 103 -9.25 -3.48 -14.05
N LEU A 104 -9.28 -4.15 -12.89
CA LEU A 104 -8.40 -5.27 -12.58
C LEU A 104 -8.94 -6.62 -13.09
N LEU A 105 -10.15 -6.66 -13.62
CA LEU A 105 -10.71 -7.87 -14.25
C LEU A 105 -10.09 -8.07 -15.64
N GLY A 106 -9.56 -9.26 -15.90
CA GLY A 106 -8.99 -9.60 -17.23
C GLY A 106 -8.18 -10.88 -17.18
N GLY A 107 -7.99 -11.51 -18.36
CA GLY A 107 -7.27 -12.78 -18.49
C GLY A 107 -8.20 -14.00 -18.52
N GLU A 108 -7.73 -15.05 -19.20
CA GLU A 108 -8.47 -16.31 -19.36
C GLU A 108 -8.08 -17.33 -18.28
N THR A 109 -6.87 -17.19 -17.75
CA THR A 109 -6.31 -18.05 -16.70
C THR A 109 -6.00 -17.25 -15.43
N LEU A 110 -5.77 -17.95 -14.33
CA LEU A 110 -5.32 -17.29 -13.08
C LEU A 110 -4.00 -16.54 -13.30
N GLU A 111 -3.06 -17.10 -14.05
CA GLU A 111 -1.77 -16.47 -14.34
C GLU A 111 -1.96 -15.18 -15.13
N ASP A 112 -2.76 -15.18 -16.19
CA ASP A 112 -3.09 -14.01 -16.98
C ASP A 112 -3.76 -12.92 -16.13
N GLN A 113 -4.68 -13.32 -15.27
CA GLN A 113 -5.35 -12.42 -14.32
C GLN A 113 -4.35 -11.77 -13.35
N LEU A 114 -3.45 -12.56 -12.76
CA LEU A 114 -2.43 -12.06 -11.85
C LEU A 114 -1.45 -11.11 -12.53
N ASP A 115 -1.07 -11.38 -13.77
CA ASP A 115 -0.20 -10.50 -14.56
C ASP A 115 -0.92 -9.21 -14.97
N HIS A 116 -2.20 -9.30 -15.32
CA HIS A 116 -3.03 -8.13 -15.61
C HIS A 116 -3.13 -7.21 -14.38
N VAL A 117 -3.45 -7.76 -13.21
CA VAL A 117 -3.51 -7.00 -11.95
C VAL A 117 -2.18 -6.28 -11.68
N ARG A 118 -1.04 -7.00 -11.79
CA ARG A 118 0.29 -6.40 -11.55
C ARG A 118 0.59 -5.26 -12.49
N ARG A 119 0.25 -5.40 -13.74
CA ARG A 119 0.47 -4.36 -14.74
C ARG A 119 -0.36 -3.11 -14.43
N VAL A 120 -1.67 -3.27 -14.24
CA VAL A 120 -2.58 -2.14 -14.01
C VAL A 120 -2.30 -1.45 -12.67
N VAL A 121 -2.13 -2.24 -11.59
CA VAL A 121 -1.76 -1.71 -10.27
C VAL A 121 -0.42 -0.97 -10.30
N GLY A 122 0.58 -1.53 -11.00
CA GLY A 122 1.87 -0.88 -11.19
C GLY A 122 1.75 0.48 -11.87
N GLU A 123 0.95 0.58 -12.92
CA GLU A 123 0.67 1.83 -13.63
C GLU A 123 -0.04 2.86 -12.74
N MET A 124 -1.07 2.43 -11.98
CA MET A 124 -1.80 3.31 -11.06
C MET A 124 -0.93 3.81 -9.91
N ARG A 125 -0.13 2.91 -9.30
CA ARG A 125 0.81 3.28 -8.23
C ARG A 125 1.87 4.26 -8.72
N PHE A 126 2.39 4.04 -9.91
CA PHE A 126 3.33 4.94 -10.54
C PHE A 126 2.72 6.34 -10.74
N ALA A 127 1.51 6.43 -11.29
CA ALA A 127 0.80 7.69 -11.50
C ALA A 127 0.60 8.47 -10.17
N LEU A 128 0.20 7.79 -9.09
CA LEU A 128 0.10 8.40 -7.75
C LEU A 128 1.45 8.88 -7.23
N GLY A 129 2.52 8.11 -7.44
CA GLY A 129 3.87 8.52 -7.04
C GLY A 129 4.32 9.79 -7.76
N VAL A 130 4.02 9.90 -9.05
CA VAL A 130 4.29 11.11 -9.84
C VAL A 130 3.49 12.32 -9.32
N GLN A 131 2.21 12.14 -9.00
CA GLN A 131 1.37 13.20 -8.42
C GLN A 131 1.94 13.70 -7.09
N LEU A 132 2.47 12.80 -6.27
CA LEU A 132 3.10 13.14 -5.00
C LEU A 132 4.39 13.95 -5.20
N VAL A 133 5.29 13.47 -6.07
CA VAL A 133 6.60 14.09 -6.30
C VAL A 133 6.45 15.50 -6.89
N ASN A 134 5.48 15.69 -7.79
CA ASN A 134 5.21 16.99 -8.41
C ASN A 134 4.34 17.93 -7.55
N GLY A 135 3.96 17.51 -6.34
CA GLY A 135 3.07 18.31 -5.49
C GLY A 135 1.68 18.58 -6.11
N ALA A 136 1.28 17.78 -7.10
CA ALA A 136 0.00 17.94 -7.78
C ALA A 136 -1.19 17.57 -6.90
N ARG A 137 -0.95 16.86 -5.80
CA ARG A 137 -1.99 16.37 -4.90
C ARG A 137 -1.51 16.32 -3.45
N ASP A 138 -2.46 16.47 -2.53
CA ASP A 138 -2.20 16.33 -1.10
C ASP A 138 -1.63 14.93 -0.78
N PRO A 139 -0.55 14.82 0.02
CA PRO A 139 0.06 13.53 0.37
C PRO A 139 -0.91 12.54 1.04
N LEU A 140 -1.89 13.00 1.81
CA LEU A 140 -2.90 12.13 2.45
C LEU A 140 -3.90 11.60 1.42
N GLU A 141 -4.28 12.40 0.42
CA GLU A 141 -5.10 11.91 -0.69
C GLU A 141 -4.38 10.85 -1.52
N VAL A 142 -3.07 11.03 -1.75
CA VAL A 142 -2.22 10.03 -2.43
C VAL A 142 -2.13 8.77 -1.60
N ALA A 143 -1.92 8.89 -0.29
CA ALA A 143 -1.86 7.75 0.64
C ALA A 143 -3.17 6.94 0.65
N ALA A 144 -4.32 7.62 0.69
CA ALA A 144 -5.64 7.00 0.56
C ALA A 144 -5.84 6.37 -0.84
N GLY A 145 -5.27 6.96 -1.88
CA GLY A 145 -5.25 6.42 -3.23
C GLY A 145 -4.51 5.08 -3.30
N TYR A 146 -3.31 5.01 -2.73
CA TYR A 146 -2.55 3.75 -2.63
C TYR A 146 -3.32 2.67 -1.89
N ALA A 147 -4.01 3.01 -0.79
CA ALA A 147 -4.80 2.07 -0.02
C ALA A 147 -6.00 1.53 -0.84
N ARG A 148 -6.72 2.38 -1.59
CA ARG A 148 -7.80 1.93 -2.47
C ARG A 148 -7.33 0.98 -3.57
N ILE A 149 -6.17 1.27 -4.17
CA ILE A 149 -5.54 0.39 -5.18
C ILE A 149 -5.18 -0.95 -4.57
N ALA A 150 -4.61 -0.98 -3.37
CA ALA A 150 -4.27 -2.21 -2.67
C ALA A 150 -5.52 -3.03 -2.30
N GLU A 151 -6.58 -2.39 -1.81
CA GLU A 151 -7.85 -3.05 -1.48
C GLU A 151 -8.49 -3.69 -2.72
N ALA A 152 -8.53 -2.97 -3.84
CA ALA A 152 -9.01 -3.52 -5.11
C ALA A 152 -8.15 -4.68 -5.63
N ALA A 153 -6.84 -4.61 -5.44
CA ALA A 153 -5.93 -5.70 -5.80
C ALA A 153 -6.13 -6.95 -4.93
N ILE A 154 -6.33 -6.75 -3.60
CA ILE A 154 -6.67 -7.84 -2.69
C ILE A 154 -7.97 -8.51 -3.14
N ASP A 155 -8.99 -7.72 -3.47
CA ASP A 155 -10.28 -8.23 -3.94
C ASP A 155 -10.12 -9.04 -5.23
N ALA A 156 -9.50 -8.48 -6.27
CA ALA A 156 -9.33 -9.13 -7.57
C ALA A 156 -8.50 -10.43 -7.49
N VAL A 157 -7.37 -10.40 -6.77
CA VAL A 157 -6.49 -11.57 -6.60
C VAL A 157 -7.19 -12.66 -5.78
N THR A 158 -7.92 -12.28 -4.72
CA THR A 158 -8.63 -13.22 -3.87
C THR A 158 -9.76 -13.91 -4.63
N HIS A 159 -10.59 -13.15 -5.36
CA HIS A 159 -11.66 -13.70 -6.18
C HIS A 159 -11.13 -14.69 -7.24
N ALA A 160 -10.10 -14.33 -7.98
CA ALA A 160 -9.50 -15.20 -8.99
C ALA A 160 -8.92 -16.48 -8.37
N THR A 161 -8.25 -16.33 -7.21
CA THR A 161 -7.66 -17.47 -6.50
C THR A 161 -8.74 -18.42 -5.96
N ILE A 162 -9.83 -17.89 -5.38
CA ILE A 162 -10.97 -18.70 -4.93
C ILE A 162 -11.59 -19.44 -6.09
N ALA A 163 -11.89 -18.77 -7.21
CA ALA A 163 -12.50 -19.39 -8.38
C ALA A 163 -11.67 -20.56 -8.93
N GLU A 164 -10.34 -20.42 -8.95
CA GLU A 164 -9.44 -21.50 -9.36
C GLU A 164 -9.41 -22.64 -8.33
N TYR A 165 -9.38 -22.30 -7.05
CA TYR A 165 -9.30 -23.27 -5.96
C TYR A 165 -10.57 -24.12 -5.84
N GLU A 166 -11.74 -23.51 -6.01
CA GLU A 166 -13.05 -24.17 -5.97
C GLU A 166 -13.25 -25.20 -7.08
N ARG A 167 -12.57 -25.09 -8.21
CA ARG A 167 -12.65 -26.10 -9.30
C ARG A 167 -12.25 -27.50 -8.84
N ALA A 168 -11.28 -27.57 -7.92
CA ALA A 168 -10.80 -28.86 -7.43
C ALA A 168 -11.41 -29.24 -6.07
N HIS A 169 -11.57 -28.27 -5.19
CA HIS A 169 -11.91 -28.49 -3.79
C HIS A 169 -13.38 -28.19 -3.45
N GLY A 170 -14.12 -27.53 -4.37
CA GLY A 170 -15.48 -27.06 -4.08
C GLY A 170 -15.49 -25.95 -3.04
N LYS A 171 -16.61 -25.82 -2.35
CA LYS A 171 -16.83 -24.82 -1.28
C LYS A 171 -17.00 -25.52 0.06
N VAL A 172 -16.60 -24.85 1.13
CA VAL A 172 -16.99 -25.23 2.49
C VAL A 172 -18.40 -24.67 2.74
N PRO A 173 -19.42 -25.50 2.96
CA PRO A 173 -20.78 -25.04 3.16
C PRO A 173 -20.87 -24.05 4.33
N GLY A 174 -21.43 -22.85 4.07
CA GLY A 174 -21.54 -21.78 5.05
C GLY A 174 -20.22 -21.11 5.43
N GLY A 175 -19.10 -21.53 4.83
CA GLY A 175 -17.78 -20.97 5.07
C GLY A 175 -17.37 -19.97 4.00
N GLU A 176 -16.75 -18.87 4.41
CA GLU A 176 -16.16 -17.88 3.53
C GLU A 176 -14.87 -17.29 4.12
N LEU A 177 -13.97 -16.84 3.25
CA LEU A 177 -12.75 -16.17 3.64
C LEU A 177 -13.02 -14.70 3.93
N VAL A 178 -12.46 -14.19 5.02
CA VAL A 178 -12.42 -12.76 5.37
C VAL A 178 -10.96 -12.33 5.47
N ILE A 179 -10.64 -11.18 4.89
CA ILE A 179 -9.30 -10.58 5.03
C ILE A 179 -9.43 -9.31 5.84
N LEU A 180 -8.69 -9.27 6.94
CA LEU A 180 -8.56 -8.13 7.83
C LEU A 180 -7.24 -7.43 7.52
N ALA A 181 -7.29 -6.15 7.19
CA ALA A 181 -6.13 -5.29 7.01
C ALA A 181 -5.82 -4.55 8.32
N LEU A 182 -4.54 -4.42 8.64
CA LEU A 182 -4.03 -3.74 9.82
C LEU A 182 -3.02 -2.65 9.41
N GLY A 183 -2.40 -2.04 10.39
CA GLY A 183 -1.34 -1.08 10.20
C GLY A 183 -1.75 0.08 9.27
N ARG A 184 -0.89 0.41 8.32
CA ARG A 184 -1.17 1.47 7.34
C ARG A 184 -2.29 1.11 6.37
N MET A 185 -2.38 -0.16 5.99
CA MET A 185 -3.47 -0.62 5.11
C MET A 185 -4.82 -0.54 5.80
N GLY A 186 -4.91 -0.96 7.06
CA GLY A 186 -6.14 -0.83 7.86
C GLY A 186 -6.56 0.62 8.06
N GLY A 187 -5.61 1.52 8.31
CA GLY A 187 -5.84 2.96 8.40
C GLY A 187 -6.08 3.68 7.07
N ALA A 188 -6.08 2.95 5.94
CA ALA A 188 -6.26 3.50 4.59
C ALA A 188 -5.20 4.58 4.20
N GLU A 189 -3.96 4.44 4.68
CA GLU A 189 -2.86 5.41 4.48
C GLU A 189 -1.57 4.71 4.04
N LEU A 190 -1.55 4.13 2.83
CA LEU A 190 -0.35 3.48 2.30
C LEU A 190 0.61 4.46 1.64
N THR A 191 1.87 4.08 1.59
CA THR A 191 2.89 4.71 0.75
C THR A 191 3.25 3.79 -0.43
N HIS A 192 4.06 4.30 -1.34
CA HIS A 192 4.53 3.51 -2.49
C HIS A 192 5.26 2.22 -2.08
N ALA A 193 6.01 2.24 -0.97
CA ALA A 193 6.82 1.12 -0.49
C ALA A 193 6.21 0.38 0.72
N SER A 194 4.94 0.65 1.07
CA SER A 194 4.30 -0.06 2.18
C SER A 194 4.02 -1.51 1.82
N ASP A 195 4.26 -2.38 2.78
CA ASP A 195 3.74 -3.74 2.85
C ASP A 195 2.26 -3.76 3.24
N LEU A 196 1.65 -4.92 3.13
CA LEU A 196 0.27 -5.19 3.52
C LEU A 196 0.27 -6.05 4.79
N ASP A 197 -0.12 -5.47 5.92
CA ASP A 197 -0.37 -6.21 7.15
C ASP A 197 -1.75 -6.87 7.07
N LEU A 198 -1.80 -8.19 6.96
CA LEU A 198 -3.04 -8.94 6.75
C LEU A 198 -3.23 -10.07 7.76
N ILE A 199 -4.48 -10.25 8.21
CA ILE A 199 -4.93 -11.45 8.93
C ILE A 199 -6.02 -12.11 8.09
N TYR A 200 -5.91 -13.43 7.91
CA TYR A 200 -6.91 -14.25 7.24
C TYR A 200 -7.82 -14.90 8.27
N LEU A 201 -9.11 -14.68 8.11
CA LEU A 201 -10.16 -15.24 8.95
C LEU A 201 -11.12 -16.04 8.07
N PHE A 202 -11.87 -16.95 8.67
CA PHE A 202 -12.93 -17.66 7.95
C PHE A 202 -14.17 -17.87 8.84
N THR A 203 -15.33 -17.92 8.18
CA THR A 203 -16.62 -18.26 8.80
C THR A 203 -16.95 -19.73 8.59
N GLY A 204 -18.03 -20.19 9.17
CA GLY A 204 -18.58 -21.53 9.00
C GLY A 204 -18.16 -22.51 10.09
N ASP A 205 -18.73 -23.70 10.04
CA ASP A 205 -18.46 -24.75 11.02
C ASP A 205 -17.08 -25.39 10.75
N PHE A 206 -16.25 -25.38 11.78
CA PHE A 206 -14.90 -25.95 11.75
C PHE A 206 -14.87 -27.46 11.40
N ALA A 207 -15.94 -28.20 11.73
CA ALA A 207 -16.06 -29.64 11.48
C ALA A 207 -16.48 -29.99 10.04
N THR A 208 -16.85 -28.98 9.23
CA THR A 208 -17.35 -29.17 7.86
C THR A 208 -16.22 -29.40 6.86
N GLU A 209 -16.47 -30.25 5.87
CA GLU A 209 -15.59 -30.44 4.73
C GLU A 209 -16.13 -29.74 3.48
N SER A 210 -15.24 -29.40 2.55
CA SER A 210 -15.62 -28.85 1.24
C SER A 210 -16.23 -29.92 0.34
N ASP A 211 -17.08 -29.50 -0.59
CA ASP A 211 -17.96 -30.34 -1.41
C ASP A 211 -17.41 -30.69 -2.80
N GLY A 212 -16.15 -30.43 -3.07
CA GLY A 212 -15.51 -30.67 -4.37
C GLY A 212 -15.00 -32.10 -4.56
N ALA A 213 -14.39 -32.34 -5.73
CA ALA A 213 -13.80 -33.62 -6.07
C ALA A 213 -12.64 -34.05 -5.17
N LYS A 214 -11.98 -33.07 -4.52
CA LYS A 214 -10.89 -33.25 -3.55
C LYS A 214 -11.26 -32.53 -2.25
N PRO A 215 -12.16 -33.09 -1.43
CA PRO A 215 -12.64 -32.44 -0.23
C PRO A 215 -11.52 -32.19 0.79
N LEU A 216 -11.65 -31.09 1.54
CA LEU A 216 -10.73 -30.70 2.60
C LEU A 216 -11.55 -30.22 3.80
N GLY A 217 -11.13 -30.57 5.00
CA GLY A 217 -11.71 -29.98 6.23
C GLY A 217 -11.49 -28.47 6.26
N ALA A 218 -12.46 -27.72 6.81
CA ALA A 218 -12.53 -26.26 6.75
C ALA A 218 -11.21 -25.56 7.13
N ALA A 219 -10.59 -25.93 8.24
CA ALA A 219 -9.32 -25.34 8.67
C ALA A 219 -8.21 -25.52 7.63
N HIS A 220 -8.09 -26.71 7.07
CA HIS A 220 -7.09 -27.02 6.07
C HIS A 220 -7.37 -26.31 4.74
N TYR A 221 -8.66 -26.26 4.36
CA TYR A 221 -9.13 -25.53 3.18
C TYR A 221 -8.74 -24.05 3.23
N PHE A 222 -9.13 -23.35 4.30
CA PHE A 222 -8.89 -21.90 4.41
C PHE A 222 -7.42 -21.56 4.63
N ASN A 223 -6.63 -22.39 5.33
CA ASN A 223 -5.19 -22.19 5.45
C ASN A 223 -4.48 -22.29 4.11
N ARG A 224 -4.83 -23.30 3.27
CA ARG A 224 -4.28 -23.43 1.92
C ARG A 224 -4.74 -22.31 0.99
N LEU A 225 -5.99 -21.90 1.11
CA LEU A 225 -6.52 -20.78 0.34
C LEU A 225 -5.80 -19.48 0.69
N ALA A 226 -5.66 -19.16 1.98
CA ALA A 226 -4.91 -18.00 2.45
C ALA A 226 -3.47 -17.99 1.94
N GLN A 227 -2.79 -19.15 1.96
CA GLN A 227 -1.44 -19.27 1.41
C GLN A 227 -1.40 -18.96 -0.09
N ARG A 228 -2.39 -19.41 -0.87
CA ARG A 228 -2.49 -19.11 -2.30
C ARG A 228 -2.76 -17.65 -2.57
N VAL A 229 -3.64 -17.02 -1.79
CA VAL A 229 -3.91 -15.58 -1.88
C VAL A 229 -2.65 -14.78 -1.55
N THR A 230 -1.97 -15.12 -0.45
CA THR A 230 -0.68 -14.50 -0.09
C THR A 230 0.34 -14.61 -1.22
N ASN A 231 0.49 -15.81 -1.81
CA ASN A 231 1.39 -16.02 -2.95
C ASN A 231 0.95 -15.20 -4.18
N GLY A 232 -0.34 -15.13 -4.46
CA GLY A 232 -0.90 -14.32 -5.55
C GLY A 232 -0.58 -12.82 -5.39
N LEU A 233 -0.55 -12.32 -4.15
CA LEU A 233 -0.21 -10.94 -3.84
C LEU A 233 1.31 -10.70 -3.81
N SER A 234 2.14 -11.65 -3.35
CA SER A 234 3.54 -11.40 -3.03
C SER A 234 4.55 -11.98 -4.03
N VAL A 235 4.28 -13.14 -4.63
CA VAL A 235 5.24 -13.78 -5.54
C VAL A 235 5.34 -12.99 -6.84
N ALA A 236 6.57 -12.67 -7.25
CA ALA A 236 6.81 -12.01 -8.52
C ALA A 236 6.49 -12.92 -9.70
N THR A 237 5.83 -12.37 -10.72
CA THR A 237 5.58 -13.01 -12.02
C THR A 237 6.41 -12.33 -13.11
N ALA A 238 6.20 -12.67 -14.38
CA ALA A 238 6.79 -11.97 -15.51
C ALA A 238 6.43 -10.46 -15.50
N ALA A 239 5.26 -10.10 -14.95
CA ALA A 239 4.84 -8.71 -14.75
C ALA A 239 5.48 -8.03 -13.51
N GLY A 240 6.32 -8.72 -12.74
CA GLY A 240 7.01 -8.23 -11.55
C GLY A 240 6.27 -8.52 -10.24
N PRO A 241 6.76 -7.96 -9.11
CA PRO A 241 6.10 -8.07 -7.81
C PRO A 241 4.86 -7.19 -7.73
N LEU A 242 3.92 -7.53 -6.83
CA LEU A 242 2.74 -6.71 -6.58
C LEU A 242 2.85 -5.99 -5.23
N PHE A 243 2.83 -6.73 -4.11
CA PHE A 243 3.01 -6.22 -2.75
C PHE A 243 3.85 -7.18 -1.92
N GLU A 244 4.53 -6.66 -0.91
CA GLU A 244 4.98 -7.47 0.22
C GLU A 244 3.79 -7.68 1.16
N VAL A 245 3.65 -8.90 1.73
CA VAL A 245 2.53 -9.25 2.62
C VAL A 245 3.09 -9.74 3.94
N ASP A 246 2.72 -9.04 5.02
CA ASP A 246 3.04 -9.41 6.38
C ASP A 246 1.81 -10.01 7.08
N THR A 247 1.95 -11.23 7.59
CA THR A 247 0.89 -11.93 8.31
C THR A 247 1.24 -12.21 9.77
N ARG A 248 2.30 -11.59 10.30
CA ARG A 248 2.82 -11.86 11.65
C ARG A 248 1.90 -11.36 12.77
N LEU A 249 0.99 -10.43 12.47
CA LEU A 249 -0.01 -9.92 13.42
C LEU A 249 -1.19 -10.87 13.66
N ARG A 250 -1.20 -12.06 13.03
CA ARG A 250 -2.22 -13.07 13.26
C ARG A 250 -2.09 -13.71 14.65
N PRO A 251 -3.16 -14.30 15.21
CA PRO A 251 -3.11 -15.02 16.49
C PRO A 251 -1.95 -15.98 16.58
N SER A 252 -1.19 -15.91 17.67
CA SER A 252 0.04 -16.69 17.93
C SER A 252 1.18 -16.42 16.91
N GLY A 253 1.11 -15.36 16.15
CA GLY A 253 2.16 -14.96 15.21
C GLY A 253 2.56 -16.09 14.24
N ASN A 254 3.86 -16.31 14.08
CA ASN A 254 4.36 -17.34 13.15
C ASN A 254 4.10 -18.79 13.61
N ASP A 255 3.81 -19.01 14.89
CA ASP A 255 3.53 -20.35 15.44
C ASP A 255 2.04 -20.74 15.21
N GLY A 256 1.18 -19.77 14.92
CA GLY A 256 -0.23 -20.01 14.64
C GLY A 256 -0.53 -20.33 13.17
N PRO A 257 -1.72 -20.90 12.89
CA PRO A 257 -2.18 -21.13 11.52
C PRO A 257 -2.33 -19.82 10.76
N LEU A 258 -2.19 -19.86 9.44
CA LEU A 258 -2.26 -18.66 8.60
C LEU A 258 -3.68 -18.08 8.57
N ALA A 259 -4.71 -18.95 8.57
CA ALA A 259 -6.11 -18.56 8.66
C ALA A 259 -6.76 -19.19 9.89
N VAL A 260 -7.53 -18.41 10.64
CA VAL A 260 -8.25 -18.84 11.84
C VAL A 260 -9.75 -18.59 11.70
N SER A 261 -10.60 -19.41 12.38
CA SER A 261 -12.04 -19.14 12.39
C SER A 261 -12.35 -17.85 13.15
N LEU A 262 -13.46 -17.16 12.79
CA LEU A 262 -13.93 -15.97 13.50
C LEU A 262 -14.12 -16.24 14.99
N ASP A 263 -14.67 -17.39 15.37
CA ASP A 263 -14.88 -17.78 16.76
C ASP A 263 -13.55 -17.93 17.52
N SER A 264 -12.54 -18.53 16.87
CA SER A 264 -11.21 -18.67 17.47
C SER A 264 -10.53 -17.32 17.60
N PHE A 265 -10.69 -16.44 16.61
CA PHE A 265 -10.17 -15.08 16.66
C PHE A 265 -10.82 -14.28 17.79
N ALA A 266 -12.16 -14.33 17.93
CA ALA A 266 -12.89 -13.66 19.00
C ALA A 266 -12.40 -14.11 20.39
N ARG A 267 -12.29 -15.43 20.59
CA ARG A 267 -11.79 -15.99 21.85
C ARG A 267 -10.37 -15.56 22.14
N TYR A 268 -9.47 -15.66 21.16
CA TYR A 268 -8.08 -15.21 21.30
C TYR A 268 -7.99 -13.76 21.75
N GLN A 269 -8.76 -12.87 21.10
CA GLN A 269 -8.77 -11.46 21.46
C GLN A 269 -9.31 -11.19 22.87
N ALA A 270 -10.26 -12.02 23.33
CA ALA A 270 -10.85 -11.86 24.67
C ALA A 270 -9.93 -12.39 25.78
N GLU A 271 -9.21 -13.48 25.56
CA GLU A 271 -8.56 -14.27 26.60
C GLU A 271 -7.03 -14.19 26.56
N ASP A 272 -6.41 -14.26 25.36
CA ASP A 272 -4.99 -14.51 25.19
C ASP A 272 -4.20 -13.34 24.60
N ALA A 273 -4.86 -12.43 23.87
CA ALA A 273 -4.19 -11.36 23.13
C ALA A 273 -3.50 -10.35 24.06
N TRP A 274 -2.28 -9.97 23.68
CA TRP A 274 -1.50 -8.97 24.39
C TRP A 274 -1.99 -7.55 24.09
N THR A 275 -1.70 -6.62 24.97
CA THR A 275 -2.07 -5.21 24.81
C THR A 275 -1.62 -4.63 23.47
N TRP A 276 -0.41 -4.99 22.99
CA TRP A 276 0.10 -4.50 21.71
C TRP A 276 -0.70 -5.05 20.49
N GLU A 277 -1.29 -6.24 20.60
CA GLU A 277 -2.17 -6.79 19.56
C GLU A 277 -3.48 -6.03 19.52
N HIS A 278 -4.07 -5.70 20.69
CA HIS A 278 -5.21 -4.79 20.76
C HIS A 278 -4.88 -3.40 20.18
N MET A 279 -3.67 -2.89 20.40
CA MET A 279 -3.22 -1.65 19.76
C MET A 279 -3.17 -1.78 18.24
N ALA A 280 -2.71 -2.92 17.70
CA ALA A 280 -2.73 -3.15 16.25
C ALA A 280 -4.17 -3.18 15.70
N LEU A 281 -5.13 -3.70 16.47
CA LEU A 281 -6.55 -3.72 16.08
C LEU A 281 -7.19 -2.33 16.00
N THR A 282 -6.67 -1.29 16.66
CA THR A 282 -7.21 0.08 16.54
C THR A 282 -7.22 0.60 15.10
N ARG A 283 -6.36 0.04 14.25
CA ARG A 283 -6.27 0.34 12.80
C ARG A 283 -6.73 -0.82 11.92
N ALA A 284 -7.42 -1.81 12.51
CA ALA A 284 -7.88 -2.95 11.77
C ALA A 284 -9.19 -2.65 11.02
N ARG A 285 -9.30 -3.14 9.79
CA ARG A 285 -10.48 -2.98 8.95
C ARG A 285 -10.67 -4.20 8.05
N PRO A 286 -11.86 -4.84 8.02
CA PRO A 286 -12.15 -5.91 7.08
C PRO A 286 -12.20 -5.36 5.65
N VAL A 287 -11.31 -5.86 4.77
CA VAL A 287 -11.18 -5.41 3.38
C VAL A 287 -11.73 -6.40 2.36
N TYR A 288 -11.92 -7.67 2.74
CA TYR A 288 -12.49 -8.70 1.90
C TYR A 288 -13.48 -9.58 2.70
N GLY A 289 -14.51 -10.12 2.02
CA GLY A 289 -15.58 -10.93 2.56
C GLY A 289 -16.94 -10.34 2.28
N THR A 290 -18.02 -11.11 2.49
CA THR A 290 -19.38 -10.60 2.37
C THR A 290 -19.66 -9.49 3.39
N PRO A 291 -20.64 -8.62 3.14
CA PRO A 291 -21.00 -7.58 4.10
C PRO A 291 -21.32 -8.14 5.51
N ALA A 292 -21.96 -9.31 5.58
CA ALA A 292 -22.29 -9.97 6.85
C ALA A 292 -21.04 -10.44 7.60
N ALA A 293 -20.11 -11.10 6.93
CA ALA A 293 -18.87 -11.58 7.53
C ALA A 293 -17.94 -10.42 7.93
N ARG A 294 -17.89 -9.35 7.11
CA ARG A 294 -17.15 -8.12 7.45
C ARG A 294 -17.73 -7.42 8.68
N ALA A 295 -19.07 -7.35 8.79
CA ALA A 295 -19.73 -6.80 9.97
C ALA A 295 -19.45 -7.63 11.23
N ALA A 296 -19.57 -8.96 11.15
CA ALA A 296 -19.24 -9.85 12.27
C ALA A 296 -17.77 -9.73 12.70
N THR A 297 -16.85 -9.53 11.75
CA THR A 297 -15.44 -9.29 12.05
C THR A 297 -15.24 -7.94 12.75
N GLN A 298 -15.95 -6.91 12.31
CA GLN A 298 -15.91 -5.58 12.94
C GLN A 298 -16.43 -5.62 14.37
N ASP A 299 -17.53 -6.34 14.62
CA ASP A 299 -18.08 -6.51 15.98
C ASP A 299 -17.04 -7.14 16.93
N ILE A 300 -16.22 -8.09 16.44
CA ILE A 300 -15.15 -8.68 17.25
C ILE A 300 -14.06 -7.66 17.55
N ILE A 301 -13.67 -6.85 16.56
CA ILE A 301 -12.68 -5.78 16.74
C ILE A 301 -13.18 -4.78 17.77
N ASP A 302 -14.41 -4.33 17.65
CA ASP A 302 -15.02 -3.35 18.56
C ASP A 302 -15.12 -3.91 19.99
N ALA A 303 -15.45 -5.20 20.15
CA ALA A 303 -15.47 -5.88 21.44
C ALA A 303 -14.07 -6.06 22.05
N ALA A 304 -13.03 -6.19 21.23
CA ALA A 304 -11.64 -6.29 21.66
C ALA A 304 -11.07 -4.94 22.15
N HIS A 305 -11.64 -3.83 21.71
CA HIS A 305 -11.32 -2.51 22.24
C HIS A 305 -11.83 -2.42 23.68
N LYS A 306 -10.93 -2.70 24.65
CA LYS A 306 -11.28 -2.58 26.06
C LYS A 306 -11.69 -1.12 26.35
N PRO A 307 -12.85 -0.89 26.96
CA PRO A 307 -13.22 0.46 27.35
C PRO A 307 -12.15 1.01 28.30
N PRO A 308 -11.85 2.31 28.22
CA PRO A 308 -10.90 2.94 29.13
C PRO A 308 -11.30 2.65 30.57
N LYS A 309 -10.35 2.30 31.42
CA LYS A 309 -10.59 1.90 32.82
C LYS A 309 -11.11 3.05 33.70
N GLY A 310 -11.36 4.22 33.11
CA GLY A 310 -11.88 5.41 33.75
C GLY A 310 -11.46 6.68 32.99
N PRO A 311 -11.91 7.87 33.42
CA PRO A 311 -11.66 9.13 32.73
C PRO A 311 -10.18 9.56 32.72
N LEU A 312 -9.28 8.75 33.23
CA LEU A 312 -7.84 8.96 33.28
C LEU A 312 -7.05 7.81 32.62
N ASP A 313 -7.66 7.02 31.76
CA ASP A 313 -6.91 6.02 30.96
C ASP A 313 -6.16 6.74 29.83
N VAL A 314 -5.11 7.45 30.20
CA VAL A 314 -4.24 8.24 29.30
C VAL A 314 -3.57 7.43 28.20
N LYS A 315 -3.67 6.10 28.24
CA LYS A 315 -3.03 5.24 27.24
C LYS A 315 -3.98 4.83 26.12
N LEU A 316 -5.21 4.47 26.41
CA LEU A 316 -6.15 3.83 25.48
C LEU A 316 -7.39 4.68 25.19
N ASP A 317 -7.59 5.79 25.89
CA ASP A 317 -8.70 6.71 25.62
C ASP A 317 -8.44 7.52 24.35
N GLN A 318 -9.51 7.97 23.71
CA GLN A 318 -9.42 8.82 22.52
C GLN A 318 -8.59 10.08 22.84
N GLY A 319 -7.53 10.31 22.05
CA GLY A 319 -6.53 11.34 22.35
C GLY A 319 -5.45 10.92 23.37
N GLY A 320 -5.39 9.64 23.71
CA GLY A 320 -4.40 9.07 24.64
C GLY A 320 -2.99 8.92 24.03
N LEU A 321 -2.10 8.29 24.80
CA LEU A 321 -0.67 8.16 24.42
C LEU A 321 -0.47 7.44 23.10
N VAL A 322 -1.31 6.45 22.78
CA VAL A 322 -1.24 5.70 21.52
C VAL A 322 -1.53 6.61 20.34
N ASP A 323 -2.59 7.40 20.41
CA ASP A 323 -2.94 8.36 19.37
C ASP A 323 -1.87 9.44 19.23
N LEU A 324 -1.29 9.87 20.35
CA LEU A 324 -0.20 10.83 20.38
C LEU A 324 1.08 10.29 19.73
N GLU A 325 1.46 9.04 20.00
CA GLU A 325 2.61 8.40 19.37
C GLU A 325 2.41 8.28 17.86
N PHE A 326 1.25 7.84 17.41
CA PHE A 326 0.93 7.78 15.99
C PHE A 326 0.95 9.16 15.33
N LEU A 327 0.33 10.15 15.94
CA LEU A 327 0.35 11.52 15.42
C LEU A 327 1.78 12.07 15.32
N THR A 328 2.60 11.81 16.34
CA THR A 328 4.00 12.23 16.34
C THR A 328 4.77 11.56 15.20
N HIS A 329 4.63 10.25 15.02
CA HIS A 329 5.33 9.54 13.94
C HIS A 329 4.90 10.01 12.55
N VAL A 330 3.60 10.22 12.32
CA VAL A 330 3.10 10.78 11.06
C VAL A 330 3.71 12.16 10.81
N THR A 331 3.74 13.01 11.83
CA THR A 331 4.28 14.37 11.72
C THR A 331 5.80 14.37 11.49
N GLN A 332 6.55 13.49 12.15
CA GLN A 332 7.98 13.28 11.91
C GLN A 332 8.28 12.95 10.46
N LEU A 333 7.55 11.99 9.90
CA LEU A 333 7.72 11.54 8.52
C LEU A 333 7.32 12.63 7.50
N ARG A 334 6.23 13.34 7.76
CA ARG A 334 5.75 14.42 6.89
C ARG A 334 6.75 15.57 6.76
N HIS A 335 7.41 15.93 7.85
CA HIS A 335 8.30 17.09 7.88
C HIS A 335 9.79 16.73 7.87
N GLY A 336 10.14 15.43 7.91
CA GLY A 336 11.53 14.99 8.01
C GLY A 336 12.26 15.55 9.25
N ALA A 337 11.50 15.91 10.30
CA ALA A 337 11.99 16.59 11.50
C ALA A 337 11.69 15.75 12.76
N GLY A 338 12.46 15.98 13.82
CA GLY A 338 12.26 15.30 15.09
C GLY A 338 12.49 13.78 15.01
N LEU A 339 13.34 13.31 14.10
CA LEU A 339 13.66 11.90 13.91
C LEU A 339 14.51 11.36 15.05
N THR A 340 13.89 11.20 16.22
CA THR A 340 14.46 10.63 17.44
C THR A 340 13.53 9.56 17.99
N PRO A 341 14.05 8.47 18.61
CA PRO A 341 13.22 7.44 19.25
C PRO A 341 12.50 7.93 20.51
N PHE A 342 12.88 9.09 21.03
CA PHE A 342 12.32 9.65 22.27
C PHE A 342 11.15 10.59 21.97
N LEU A 343 9.93 10.16 22.34
CA LEU A 343 8.69 10.91 22.07
C LEU A 343 8.73 12.37 22.51
N GLY A 344 9.24 12.66 23.70
CA GLY A 344 9.35 14.03 24.20
C GLY A 344 10.28 14.94 23.41
N GLU A 345 11.39 14.40 22.90
CA GLU A 345 12.32 15.11 22.02
C GLU A 345 11.73 15.33 20.63
N ALA A 346 11.04 14.31 20.10
CA ALA A 346 10.33 14.38 18.83
C ALA A 346 9.29 15.50 18.85
N ILE A 347 8.45 15.54 19.88
CA ILE A 347 7.44 16.59 20.09
C ILE A 347 8.12 17.97 20.17
N GLY A 348 9.20 18.09 20.96
CA GLY A 348 9.94 19.36 21.09
C GLY A 348 10.54 19.86 19.77
N ALA A 349 11.07 18.95 18.95
CA ALA A 349 11.63 19.28 17.64
C ALA A 349 10.53 19.66 16.63
N LEU A 350 9.37 18.98 16.66
CA LEU A 350 8.23 19.30 15.80
C LEU A 350 7.60 20.66 16.10
N HIS A 351 7.65 21.11 17.35
CA HIS A 351 7.26 22.49 17.72
C HIS A 351 8.10 23.59 17.05
N ALA A 352 9.31 23.27 16.62
CA ALA A 352 10.19 24.20 15.91
C ALA A 352 9.91 24.24 14.39
N VAL A 353 9.12 23.30 13.86
CA VAL A 353 8.67 23.28 12.47
C VAL A 353 7.58 24.34 12.28
N ASP A 354 7.63 25.07 11.17
CA ASP A 354 6.75 26.21 10.89
C ASP A 354 5.26 25.84 11.07
N ARG A 355 4.57 26.54 11.96
CA ARG A 355 3.16 26.31 12.33
C ARG A 355 2.18 26.35 11.17
N ARG A 356 2.57 26.82 10.00
CA ARG A 356 1.72 26.90 8.81
C ARG A 356 1.36 25.54 8.21
N ASP A 357 2.14 24.49 8.54
CA ASP A 357 1.99 23.15 7.97
C ASP A 357 1.45 22.11 8.96
N VAL A 358 1.24 22.48 10.23
CA VAL A 358 0.75 21.56 11.27
C VAL A 358 -0.59 22.09 11.78
N ASP A 359 -1.62 21.25 11.78
CA ASP A 359 -2.93 21.60 12.31
C ASP A 359 -2.77 22.04 13.78
N ASP A 360 -3.16 23.30 14.07
CA ASP A 360 -3.07 23.91 15.42
C ASP A 360 -3.71 23.04 16.52
N ARG A 361 -4.72 22.23 16.16
CA ARG A 361 -5.36 21.27 17.08
C ARG A 361 -4.43 20.13 17.47
N ALA A 362 -3.66 19.61 16.50
CA ALA A 362 -2.70 18.53 16.76
C ALA A 362 -1.59 18.99 17.68
N LEU A 363 -1.06 20.21 17.47
CA LEU A 363 -0.03 20.81 18.34
C LEU A 363 -0.55 21.10 19.75
N ALA A 364 -1.78 21.60 19.89
CA ALA A 364 -2.39 21.85 21.19
C ALA A 364 -2.55 20.55 22.00
N THR A 365 -2.91 19.45 21.34
CA THR A 365 -3.03 18.12 21.96
C THR A 365 -1.65 17.61 22.42
N LEU A 366 -0.61 17.79 21.60
CA LEU A 366 0.76 17.42 21.93
C LEU A 366 1.31 18.20 23.15
N ASP A 367 1.01 19.51 23.23
CA ASP A 367 1.46 20.37 24.34
C ASP A 367 0.74 20.07 25.65
N HIS A 368 -0.55 19.74 25.57
CA HIS A 368 -1.33 19.36 26.75
C HIS A 368 -0.83 18.03 27.35
N ALA A 369 -0.65 17.03 26.53
CA ALA A 369 -0.12 15.72 26.98
C ALA A 369 1.31 15.78 27.53
N ARG A 370 2.11 16.80 27.16
CA ARG A 370 3.45 17.04 27.71
C ARG A 370 3.42 17.67 29.10
N ARG A 371 2.44 18.53 29.40
CA ARG A 371 2.32 19.25 30.67
C ARG A 371 1.75 18.39 31.80
N ASP A 372 1.03 17.34 31.43
CA ASP A 372 0.38 16.44 32.38
C ASP A 372 1.26 15.21 32.76
N ARG A 373 2.54 15.24 32.36
CA ARG A 373 3.61 14.31 32.77
C ARG A 373 4.59 15.02 33.73
#